data_56684b6ee04ef08ae8423e1b03a9e3eb
#
_entry.id   56684b6ee04ef08ae8423e1b03a9e3eb
#
_cell.length_a   1.000
_cell.length_b   1.000
_cell.length_c   1.000
_cell.angle_alpha   90.00
_cell.angle_beta   90.00
_cell.angle_gamma   90.00
#
_symmetry.space_group_name_H-M   'P 1'
#
loop_
_entity.id
_entity.type
_entity.pdbx_description
1 polymer ?
#
loop_
_entity_poly.entity_id
_entity_poly.type
_entity_poly.pdbx_seq_one_letter_code
_entity_poly.pdbx_strand_id
1 'polypeptide(L)'
;TTVRRLLYEGDTKKRNIHIYYSDGKAYGEKQEIKQKIRRLKKYLDGCVGKECVAFGPEIIKYFYLNFEKDGKTLKLAEENTSAVEKELSLTGYFAIVSSENMTAREAIELYKSRDASEKLFCSDKSYLGNKSMRVYSDEALSSKVFIQFIVLILRSRIYIACLLYTS
;
A
#
# COMPACT_ATOMS: atom_id res chain seq x y z
N THR A 1 8.95 -9.02 14.92
CA THR A 1 9.84 -10.19 14.68
C THR A 1 10.69 -9.93 13.45
N THR A 2 11.97 -10.36 13.51
CA THR A 2 12.93 -10.25 12.39
C THR A 2 13.33 -11.64 11.92
N VAL A 3 13.31 -11.85 10.61
CA VAL A 3 13.75 -13.11 9.97
C VAL A 3 14.73 -12.77 8.85
N ARG A 4 15.85 -13.52 8.75
CA ARG A 4 16.84 -13.34 7.70
C ARG A 4 16.67 -14.42 6.62
N ARG A 5 16.22 -14.02 5.42
CA ARG A 5 15.96 -14.96 4.30
C ARG A 5 16.31 -14.36 2.94
N LEU A 6 16.36 -15.23 1.94
CA LEU A 6 16.31 -14.86 0.53
C LEU A 6 14.89 -14.39 0.22
N LEU A 7 14.73 -13.36 -0.64
CA LEU A 7 13.41 -12.81 -0.99
C LEU A 7 12.70 -13.65 -2.06
N TYR A 8 13.46 -14.24 -2.98
CA TYR A 8 12.93 -15.02 -4.08
C TYR A 8 13.92 -16.12 -4.46
N GLU A 9 13.45 -17.08 -5.22
CA GLU A 9 14.27 -18.17 -5.76
C GLU A 9 15.29 -17.58 -6.76
N GLY A 10 16.59 -17.81 -6.52
CA GLY A 10 17.70 -17.21 -7.28
C GLY A 10 18.29 -15.93 -6.67
N ASP A 11 17.75 -15.39 -5.56
CA ASP A 11 18.40 -14.31 -4.83
C ASP A 11 19.71 -14.81 -4.19
N THR A 12 20.80 -14.06 -4.36
CA THR A 12 22.13 -14.41 -3.82
C THR A 12 22.39 -13.82 -2.44
N LYS A 13 21.58 -12.83 -2.01
CA LYS A 13 21.80 -12.09 -0.77
C LYS A 13 20.62 -12.27 0.19
N LYS A 14 20.89 -12.83 1.37
CA LYS A 14 19.93 -12.84 2.48
C LYS A 14 19.68 -11.41 2.96
N ARG A 15 18.41 -11.06 3.14
CA ARG A 15 17.95 -9.77 3.67
C ARG A 15 17.24 -9.96 4.99
N ASN A 16 17.18 -8.90 5.77
CA ASN A 16 16.45 -8.89 7.01
C ASN A 16 15.00 -8.46 6.70
N ILE A 17 14.05 -9.31 7.08
CA ILE A 17 12.61 -9.06 6.93
C ILE A 17 12.07 -8.81 8.33
N HIS A 18 11.62 -7.59 8.58
CA HIS A 18 11.03 -7.17 9.83
C HIS A 18 9.52 -7.17 9.70
N ILE A 19 8.84 -8.02 10.47
CA ILE A 19 7.39 -8.20 10.43
C ILE A 19 6.76 -7.43 11.57
N TYR A 20 5.77 -6.61 11.25
CA TYR A 20 4.99 -5.76 12.16
C TYR A 20 3.52 -6.06 12.04
N TYR A 21 2.79 -5.66 13.06
CA TYR A 21 1.34 -5.67 13.09
C TYR A 21 0.82 -4.30 13.55
N SER A 22 -0.29 -3.85 12.97
CA SER A 22 -0.96 -2.60 13.32
C SER A 22 -2.47 -2.81 13.35
N ASP A 23 -3.10 -2.56 14.51
CA ASP A 23 -4.54 -2.65 14.70
C ASP A 23 -5.32 -1.70 13.80
N GLY A 24 -4.84 -0.45 13.66
CA GLY A 24 -5.47 0.55 12.78
C GLY A 24 -5.48 0.10 11.32
N LYS A 25 -4.35 -0.43 10.85
CA LYS A 25 -4.25 -1.00 9.49
C LYS A 25 -5.15 -2.24 9.35
N ALA A 26 -5.15 -3.15 10.32
CA ALA A 26 -5.99 -4.33 10.32
C ALA A 26 -7.48 -3.97 10.21
N TYR A 27 -7.93 -2.96 10.94
CA TYR A 27 -9.32 -2.51 10.88
C TYR A 27 -9.67 -1.97 9.48
N GLY A 28 -8.84 -1.10 8.91
CA GLY A 28 -9.06 -0.56 7.57
C GLY A 28 -9.12 -1.65 6.50
N GLU A 29 -8.12 -2.54 6.46
CA GLU A 29 -8.05 -3.65 5.50
C GLU A 29 -9.22 -4.63 5.65
N LYS A 30 -9.64 -4.94 6.89
CA LYS A 30 -10.84 -5.77 7.13
C LYS A 30 -12.10 -5.13 6.56
N GLN A 31 -12.27 -3.83 6.70
CA GLN A 31 -13.42 -3.13 6.14
C GLN A 31 -13.40 -3.14 4.60
N GLU A 32 -12.24 -2.93 4.00
CA GLU A 32 -12.07 -2.97 2.54
C GLU A 32 -12.40 -4.37 1.98
N ILE A 33 -11.88 -5.44 2.59
CA ILE A 33 -12.18 -6.82 2.19
C ILE A 33 -13.68 -7.08 2.30
N LYS A 34 -14.31 -6.77 3.43
CA LYS A 34 -15.75 -6.97 3.63
C LYS A 34 -16.59 -6.19 2.61
N GLN A 35 -16.23 -4.94 2.31
CA GLN A 35 -16.93 -4.15 1.30
C GLN A 35 -16.74 -4.73 -0.11
N LYS A 36 -15.53 -5.22 -0.41
CA LYS A 36 -15.23 -5.91 -1.67
C LYS A 36 -16.08 -7.15 -1.84
N ILE A 37 -16.14 -8.03 -0.84
CA ILE A 37 -16.97 -9.25 -0.87
C ILE A 37 -18.46 -8.90 -1.06
N ARG A 38 -18.98 -7.90 -0.34
CA ARG A 38 -20.35 -7.45 -0.51
C ARG A 38 -20.65 -6.95 -1.93
N ARG A 39 -19.72 -6.19 -2.53
CA ARG A 39 -19.86 -5.71 -3.92
C ARG A 39 -19.87 -6.86 -4.92
N LEU A 40 -18.95 -7.81 -4.76
CA LEU A 40 -18.88 -8.99 -5.63
C LEU A 40 -20.13 -9.86 -5.48
N LYS A 41 -20.61 -10.07 -4.26
CA LYS A 41 -21.86 -10.83 -4.03
C LYS A 41 -23.05 -10.16 -4.70
N LYS A 42 -23.22 -8.86 -4.51
CA LYS A 42 -24.32 -8.10 -5.16
C LYS A 42 -24.26 -8.20 -6.69
N TYR A 43 -23.05 -8.18 -7.26
CA TYR A 43 -22.87 -8.39 -8.70
C TYR A 43 -23.30 -9.79 -9.12
N LEU A 44 -22.88 -10.84 -8.39
CA LEU A 44 -23.22 -12.22 -8.67
C LEU A 44 -24.71 -12.51 -8.50
N ASP A 45 -25.35 -11.95 -7.49
CA ASP A 45 -26.80 -12.04 -7.29
C ASP A 45 -27.57 -11.47 -8.50
N GLY A 46 -27.06 -10.41 -9.13
CA GLY A 46 -27.58 -9.85 -10.38
C GLY A 46 -27.31 -10.70 -11.65
N CYS A 47 -26.38 -11.65 -11.56
CA CYS A 47 -26.04 -12.59 -12.64
C CYS A 47 -26.81 -13.92 -12.56
N VAL A 48 -27.45 -14.22 -11.43
CA VAL A 48 -28.22 -15.45 -11.27
C VAL A 48 -29.34 -15.52 -12.31
N GLY A 49 -29.46 -16.67 -12.96
CA GLY A 49 -30.43 -16.91 -14.07
C GLY A 49 -30.00 -16.30 -15.41
N LYS A 50 -28.80 -15.78 -15.54
CA LYS A 50 -28.25 -15.23 -16.80
C LYS A 50 -27.08 -16.07 -17.32
N GLU A 51 -26.90 -16.08 -18.62
CA GLU A 51 -25.71 -16.65 -19.23
C GLU A 51 -24.48 -15.77 -18.89
N CYS A 52 -23.45 -16.41 -18.35
CA CYS A 52 -22.19 -15.77 -17.99
C CYS A 52 -21.03 -16.54 -18.64
N VAL A 53 -20.22 -15.85 -19.45
CA VAL A 53 -19.16 -16.50 -20.24
C VAL A 53 -17.89 -16.72 -19.42
N ALA A 54 -17.53 -15.78 -18.54
CA ALA A 54 -16.34 -15.88 -17.67
C ALA A 54 -16.45 -14.96 -16.46
N PHE A 55 -15.87 -15.40 -15.35
CA PHE A 55 -15.71 -14.58 -14.15
C PHE A 55 -14.24 -14.29 -13.89
N GLY A 56 -13.96 -13.09 -13.38
CA GLY A 56 -12.60 -12.68 -13.04
C GLY A 56 -12.00 -13.50 -11.88
N PRO A 57 -10.66 -13.54 -11.78
CA PRO A 57 -9.95 -14.36 -10.79
C PRO A 57 -10.34 -14.03 -9.34
N GLU A 58 -10.74 -12.81 -9.05
CA GLU A 58 -11.21 -12.42 -7.72
C GLU A 58 -12.53 -13.09 -7.33
N ILE A 59 -13.45 -13.22 -8.26
CA ILE A 59 -14.73 -13.91 -8.04
C ILE A 59 -14.47 -15.38 -7.76
N ILE A 60 -13.65 -16.03 -8.58
CA ILE A 60 -13.29 -17.44 -8.43
C ILE A 60 -12.56 -17.70 -7.08
N LYS A 61 -11.79 -16.73 -6.60
CA LYS A 61 -11.11 -16.82 -5.30
C LYS A 61 -12.09 -16.84 -4.13
N TYR A 62 -13.08 -15.95 -4.17
CA TYR A 62 -13.97 -15.72 -3.01
C TYR A 62 -15.34 -16.38 -3.10
N PHE A 63 -15.70 -16.97 -4.25
CA PHE A 63 -17.00 -17.58 -4.44
C PHE A 63 -16.90 -18.93 -5.15
N TYR A 64 -17.67 -19.89 -4.68
CA TYR A 64 -17.99 -21.11 -5.41
C TYR A 64 -19.16 -20.83 -6.32
N LEU A 65 -18.99 -21.10 -7.62
CA LEU A 65 -19.99 -20.82 -8.64
C LEU A 65 -20.63 -22.13 -9.09
N ASN A 66 -21.93 -22.23 -8.92
CA ASN A 66 -22.73 -23.37 -9.39
C ASN A 66 -23.51 -22.94 -10.62
N PHE A 67 -23.40 -23.71 -11.70
CA PHE A 67 -24.07 -23.45 -12.98
C PHE A 67 -25.22 -24.42 -13.20
N GLU A 68 -26.17 -24.04 -14.03
CA GLU A 68 -27.21 -24.92 -14.53
C GLU A 68 -26.62 -26.05 -15.41
N LYS A 69 -27.48 -27.01 -15.85
CA LYS A 69 -27.05 -28.14 -16.68
C LYS A 69 -26.44 -27.72 -18.02
N ASP A 70 -26.73 -26.52 -18.49
CA ASP A 70 -26.12 -25.91 -19.70
C ASP A 70 -24.66 -25.48 -19.55
N GLY A 71 -24.16 -25.44 -18.30
CA GLY A 71 -22.80 -25.03 -17.96
C GLY A 71 -22.52 -23.54 -18.16
N LYS A 72 -23.53 -22.72 -18.51
CA LYS A 72 -23.38 -21.29 -18.83
C LYS A 72 -24.22 -20.38 -17.95
N THR A 73 -25.39 -20.83 -17.55
CA THR A 73 -26.30 -20.05 -16.71
C THR A 73 -25.91 -20.18 -15.23
N LEU A 74 -25.60 -19.08 -14.56
CA LEU A 74 -25.26 -19.08 -13.13
C LEU A 74 -26.52 -19.39 -12.32
N LYS A 75 -26.48 -20.48 -11.55
CA LYS A 75 -27.54 -20.90 -10.64
C LYS A 75 -27.41 -20.29 -9.26
N LEU A 76 -26.21 -20.36 -8.69
CA LEU A 76 -25.94 -19.97 -7.31
C LEU A 76 -24.46 -19.59 -7.17
N ALA A 77 -24.21 -18.57 -6.37
CA ALA A 77 -22.87 -18.20 -5.95
C ALA A 77 -22.77 -18.23 -4.42
N GLU A 78 -21.96 -19.12 -3.88
CA GLU A 78 -21.73 -19.29 -2.45
C GLU A 78 -20.38 -18.71 -2.04
N GLU A 79 -20.33 -18.02 -0.90
CA GLU A 79 -19.09 -17.43 -0.41
C GLU A 79 -18.10 -18.51 0.05
N ASN A 80 -16.87 -18.45 -0.43
CA ASN A 80 -15.75 -19.26 0.06
C ASN A 80 -15.23 -18.68 1.36
N THR A 81 -15.92 -19.01 2.47
CA THR A 81 -15.59 -18.49 3.82
C THR A 81 -14.15 -18.76 4.21
N SER A 82 -13.61 -19.94 3.85
CA SER A 82 -12.23 -20.32 4.15
C SER A 82 -11.21 -19.36 3.48
N ALA A 83 -11.44 -18.99 2.21
CA ALA A 83 -10.59 -18.04 1.51
C ALA A 83 -10.69 -16.62 2.11
N VAL A 84 -11.89 -16.21 2.48
CA VAL A 84 -12.15 -14.91 3.11
C VAL A 84 -11.51 -14.85 4.49
N GLU A 85 -11.70 -15.86 5.33
CA GLU A 85 -11.09 -15.94 6.67
C GLU A 85 -9.55 -15.94 6.61
N LYS A 86 -8.99 -16.70 5.68
CA LYS A 86 -7.54 -16.71 5.46
C LYS A 86 -7.01 -15.31 5.12
N GLU A 87 -7.69 -14.56 4.27
CA GLU A 87 -7.29 -13.20 3.92
C GLU A 87 -7.48 -12.24 5.09
N LEU A 88 -8.59 -12.34 5.82
CA LEU A 88 -8.84 -11.56 7.03
C LEU A 88 -7.81 -11.81 8.14
N SER A 89 -7.29 -13.03 8.24
CA SER A 89 -6.26 -13.38 9.23
C SER A 89 -4.90 -12.72 8.96
N LEU A 90 -4.64 -12.32 7.72
CA LEU A 90 -3.40 -11.66 7.30
C LEU A 90 -3.47 -10.13 7.38
N THR A 91 -4.65 -9.55 7.68
CA THR A 91 -4.82 -8.10 7.78
C THR A 91 -4.01 -7.51 8.93
N GLY A 92 -3.51 -6.29 8.74
CA GLY A 92 -2.73 -5.56 9.73
C GLY A 92 -1.24 -5.90 9.73
N TYR A 93 -0.84 -7.00 9.11
CA TYR A 93 0.57 -7.33 8.97
C TYR A 93 1.21 -6.56 7.82
N PHE A 94 2.44 -6.13 8.05
CA PHE A 94 3.30 -5.58 6.99
C PHE A 94 4.76 -5.91 7.28
N ALA A 95 5.58 -5.86 6.25
CA ALA A 95 7.00 -6.16 6.36
C ALA A 95 7.85 -5.00 5.84
N ILE A 96 8.96 -4.75 6.52
CA ILE A 96 10.04 -3.88 6.04
C ILE A 96 11.23 -4.78 5.74
N VAL A 97 11.80 -4.62 4.56
CA VAL A 97 12.98 -5.38 4.12
C VAL A 97 14.18 -4.45 4.16
N SER A 98 15.26 -4.87 4.83
CA SER A 98 16.52 -4.14 4.86
C SER A 98 17.69 -5.00 4.40
N SER A 99 18.65 -4.38 3.72
CA SER A 99 19.96 -4.97 3.40
C SER A 99 20.90 -4.92 4.60
N GLU A 100 20.73 -3.91 5.45
CA GLU A 100 21.52 -3.66 6.62
C GLU A 100 21.10 -4.51 7.81
N ASN A 101 22.05 -4.83 8.69
CA ASN A 101 21.75 -5.53 9.93
C ASN A 101 21.27 -4.52 10.97
N MET A 102 19.98 -4.56 11.24
CA MET A 102 19.31 -3.68 12.22
C MET A 102 18.21 -4.42 12.96
N THR A 103 17.82 -3.92 14.10
CA THR A 103 16.69 -4.41 14.86
C THR A 103 15.36 -4.01 14.19
N ALA A 104 14.28 -4.71 14.53
CA ALA A 104 12.94 -4.35 14.06
C ALA A 104 12.54 -2.93 14.50
N ARG A 105 13.02 -2.47 15.66
CA ARG A 105 12.77 -1.12 16.15
C ARG A 105 13.46 -0.07 15.31
N GLU A 106 14.74 -0.23 15.05
CA GLU A 106 15.50 0.67 14.20
C GLU A 106 14.94 0.73 12.79
N ALA A 107 14.55 -0.41 12.22
CA ALA A 107 13.96 -0.48 10.89
C ALA A 107 12.63 0.30 10.78
N ILE A 108 11.75 0.22 11.78
CA ILE A 108 10.48 0.98 11.76
C ILE A 108 10.70 2.47 12.01
N GLU A 109 11.66 2.83 12.87
CA GLU A 109 12.03 4.24 13.12
C GLU A 109 12.61 4.87 11.85
N LEU A 110 13.53 4.17 11.17
CA LEU A 110 14.07 4.60 9.90
C LEU A 110 13.00 4.72 8.81
N TYR A 111 12.08 3.77 8.72
CA TYR A 111 10.96 3.84 7.79
C TYR A 111 10.06 5.04 8.06
N LYS A 112 9.76 5.31 9.33
CA LYS A 112 8.94 6.47 9.73
C LYS A 112 9.64 7.81 9.43
N SER A 113 10.98 7.87 9.51
CA SER A 113 11.72 9.08 9.18
C SER A 113 11.54 9.52 7.72
N ARG A 114 11.18 8.59 6.81
CA ARG A 114 10.82 8.89 5.42
C ARG A 114 9.62 9.83 5.31
N ASP A 115 8.68 9.74 6.24
CA ASP A 115 7.49 10.61 6.27
C ASP A 115 7.87 12.10 6.34
N ALA A 116 8.97 12.44 7.02
CA ALA A 116 9.48 13.80 7.04
C ALA A 116 9.91 14.27 5.65
N SER A 117 10.60 13.41 4.89
CA SER A 117 11.01 13.72 3.51
C SER A 117 9.81 13.83 2.58
N GLU A 118 8.82 12.94 2.70
CA GLU A 118 7.60 13.00 1.90
C GLU A 118 6.80 14.27 2.18
N LYS A 119 6.69 14.70 3.43
CA LYS A 119 6.07 15.99 3.82
C LYS A 119 6.81 17.20 3.25
N LEU A 120 8.14 17.16 3.19
CA LEU A 120 8.92 18.20 2.54
C LEU A 120 8.63 18.27 1.03
N PHE A 121 8.61 17.14 0.33
CA PHE A 121 8.27 17.10 -1.10
C PHE A 121 6.80 17.49 -1.37
N CYS A 122 5.86 17.10 -0.51
CA CYS A 122 4.48 17.58 -0.60
C CYS A 122 4.40 19.10 -0.43
N SER A 123 5.17 19.65 0.51
CA SER A 123 5.26 21.10 0.73
C SER A 123 5.84 21.83 -0.47
N ASP A 124 6.89 21.27 -1.09
CA ASP A 124 7.50 21.81 -2.30
C ASP A 124 6.46 21.91 -3.45
N LYS A 125 5.74 20.82 -3.70
CA LYS A 125 4.71 20.78 -4.75
C LYS A 125 3.52 21.70 -4.47
N SER A 126 3.12 21.84 -3.21
CA SER A 126 1.90 22.56 -2.84
C SER A 126 2.14 24.04 -2.60
N TYR A 127 3.18 24.41 -1.83
CA TYR A 127 3.43 25.79 -1.40
C TYR A 127 4.43 26.51 -2.30
N LEU A 128 5.43 25.81 -2.87
CA LEU A 128 6.41 26.41 -3.78
C LEU A 128 5.98 26.31 -5.25
N GLY A 129 4.82 25.71 -5.53
CA GLY A 129 4.23 25.67 -6.87
C GLY A 129 4.96 24.75 -7.85
N ASN A 130 5.78 23.80 -7.36
CA ASN A 130 6.65 22.95 -8.18
C ASN A 130 5.96 21.75 -8.84
N LYS A 131 4.63 21.79 -8.99
CA LYS A 131 3.89 20.81 -9.82
C LYS A 131 4.31 20.83 -11.28
N SER A 132 4.82 21.98 -11.76
CA SER A 132 5.29 22.14 -13.13
C SER A 132 6.45 23.13 -13.15
N MET A 133 7.61 22.66 -13.59
CA MET A 133 8.81 23.46 -13.75
C MET A 133 8.67 24.30 -15.02
N ARG A 134 8.08 25.51 -14.92
CA ARG A 134 8.00 26.45 -16.04
C ARG A 134 9.31 27.21 -16.16
N VAL A 135 10.26 26.61 -16.88
CA VAL A 135 11.58 27.19 -17.18
C VAL A 135 11.91 26.96 -18.65
N TYR A 136 12.75 27.83 -19.21
CA TYR A 136 13.05 27.86 -20.64
C TYR A 136 14.42 27.25 -21.02
N SER A 137 15.27 26.92 -20.03
CA SER A 137 16.56 26.27 -20.26
C SER A 137 16.93 25.31 -19.11
N ASP A 138 17.87 24.39 -19.37
CA ASP A 138 18.36 23.40 -18.41
C ASP A 138 19.17 24.08 -17.28
N GLU A 139 19.87 25.17 -17.57
CA GLU A 139 20.60 25.96 -16.57
C GLU A 139 19.61 26.64 -15.61
N ALA A 140 18.51 27.21 -16.14
CA ALA A 140 17.47 27.81 -15.34
C ALA A 140 16.74 26.77 -14.49
N LEU A 141 16.54 25.55 -15.02
CA LEU A 141 15.97 24.43 -14.28
C LEU A 141 16.89 24.02 -13.11
N SER A 142 18.16 23.82 -13.39
CA SER A 142 19.16 23.43 -12.38
C SER A 142 19.28 24.46 -11.26
N SER A 143 19.33 25.74 -11.60
CA SER A 143 19.37 26.85 -10.64
C SER A 143 18.10 26.90 -9.79
N LYS A 144 16.94 26.74 -10.39
CA LYS A 144 15.65 26.71 -9.69
C LYS A 144 15.57 25.54 -8.71
N VAL A 145 15.92 24.32 -9.13
CA VAL A 145 15.95 23.12 -8.29
C VAL A 145 16.91 23.31 -7.12
N PHE A 146 18.09 23.87 -7.35
CA PHE A 146 19.06 24.12 -6.30
C PHE A 146 18.56 25.12 -5.24
N ILE A 147 17.98 26.25 -5.67
CA ILE A 147 17.39 27.23 -4.75
C ILE A 147 16.26 26.60 -3.94
N GLN A 148 15.38 25.83 -4.57
CA GLN A 148 14.29 25.13 -3.91
C GLN A 148 14.78 24.13 -2.87
N PHE A 149 15.83 23.39 -3.18
CA PHE A 149 16.46 22.46 -2.23
C PHE A 149 16.97 23.21 -0.98
N ILE A 150 17.61 24.36 -1.14
CA ILE A 150 18.06 25.21 -0.01
C ILE A 150 16.85 25.68 0.80
N VAL A 151 15.80 26.15 0.14
CA VAL A 151 14.56 26.61 0.82
C VAL A 151 13.91 25.48 1.63
N LEU A 152 13.89 24.26 1.09
CA LEU A 152 13.37 23.09 1.82
C LEU A 152 14.21 22.74 3.05
N ILE A 153 15.53 22.84 2.96
CA ILE A 153 16.43 22.62 4.12
C ILE A 153 16.14 23.67 5.20
N LEU A 154 16.09 24.94 4.85
CA LEU A 154 15.81 26.02 5.80
C LEU A 154 14.45 25.85 6.46
N ARG A 155 13.40 25.56 5.67
CA ARG A 155 12.07 25.31 6.18
C ARG A 155 12.02 24.12 7.14
N SER A 156 12.70 23.03 6.81
CA SER A 156 12.79 21.84 7.68
C SER A 156 13.45 22.19 9.01
N ARG A 157 14.53 22.98 9.00
CA ARG A 157 15.24 23.43 10.21
C ARG A 157 14.37 24.32 11.08
N ILE A 158 13.68 25.29 10.48
CA ILE A 158 12.74 26.18 11.19
C ILE A 158 11.61 25.37 11.82
N TYR A 159 11.02 24.43 11.06
CA TYR A 159 9.92 23.58 11.59
C TYR A 159 10.36 22.76 12.81
N ILE A 160 11.54 22.13 12.75
CA ILE A 160 12.11 21.37 13.87
C ILE A 160 12.37 22.30 15.06
N ALA A 161 12.94 23.49 14.85
CA ALA A 161 13.19 24.45 15.90
C ALA A 161 11.89 24.91 16.57
N CYS A 162 10.84 25.20 15.79
CA CYS A 162 9.52 25.58 16.33
C CYS A 162 8.90 24.46 17.19
N LEU A 163 9.01 23.19 16.77
CA LEU A 163 8.49 22.07 17.55
C LEU A 163 9.22 21.89 18.89
N LEU A 164 10.51 22.17 18.95
CA LEU A 164 11.30 22.09 20.19
C LEU A 164 10.93 23.21 21.18
N TYR A 165 10.37 24.33 20.72
CA TYR A 165 9.92 25.43 21.59
C TYR A 165 8.49 25.26 22.09
N THR A 166 7.70 24.34 21.52
CA THR A 166 6.27 24.12 21.86
C THR A 166 6.05 22.83 22.67
N SER A 167 7.09 22.10 22.96
CA SER A 167 7.11 20.92 23.84
C SER A 167 7.74 21.25 25.19
#